data_a37607816e293df28bcf064814c85484
#
_entry.id   a37607816e293df28bcf064814c85484
#
_cell.length_a   1.000
_cell.length_b   1.000
_cell.length_c   1.000
_cell.angle_alpha   90.00
_cell.angle_beta   90.00
_cell.angle_gamma   90.00
#
_symmetry.space_group_name_H-M   'P 1'
#
loop_
_entity.id
_entity.type
_entity.pdbx_description
1 polymer ?
#
loop_
_entity_poly.entity_id
_entity_poly.type
_entity_poly.pdbx_seq_one_letter_code
_entity_poly.pdbx_strand_id
1 'polypeptide(L)' 'MADSSEQAAITQLRERLASKYAEIPPERVSAAVQVAHARFDQSPIRDFVPLLVERRVRAELADAQ' A
#
# COMPACT_ATOMS: atom_id res chain seq x y z
N MET A 1 -11.59 12.87 -10.05
CA MET A 1 -10.29 13.19 -10.58
C MET A 1 -9.22 13.11 -9.53
N ALA A 2 -9.50 13.62 -8.34
CA ALA A 2 -8.55 13.45 -7.23
C ALA A 2 -8.27 11.98 -6.97
N ASP A 3 -9.25 11.15 -7.22
CA ASP A 3 -9.12 9.72 -6.97
C ASP A 3 -8.08 9.05 -7.86
N SER A 4 -7.91 9.55 -9.08
CA SER A 4 -6.95 8.90 -9.96
C SER A 4 -5.51 9.14 -9.53
N SER A 5 -5.22 10.28 -8.90
CA SER A 5 -3.91 10.52 -8.31
C SER A 5 -3.60 9.54 -7.19
N GLU A 6 -4.57 9.34 -6.30
CA GLU A 6 -4.41 8.41 -5.20
C GLU A 6 -4.25 6.99 -5.73
N GLN A 7 -5.06 6.60 -6.71
CA GLN A 7 -4.97 5.27 -7.31
C GLN A 7 -3.60 5.04 -7.95
N ALA A 8 -3.10 6.05 -8.67
CA ALA A 8 -1.79 5.92 -9.30
C ALA A 8 -0.69 5.76 -8.26
N ALA A 9 -0.78 6.52 -7.16
CA ALA A 9 0.19 6.43 -6.09
C ALA A 9 0.16 5.05 -5.43
N ILE A 10 -1.03 4.52 -5.21
CA ILE A 10 -1.18 3.19 -4.60
C ILE A 10 -0.66 2.11 -5.55
N THR A 11 -0.93 2.24 -6.83
CA THR A 11 -0.43 1.28 -7.82
C THR A 11 1.10 1.27 -7.85
N GLN A 12 1.72 2.46 -7.87
CA GLN A 12 3.17 2.55 -7.85
C GLN A 12 3.75 2.00 -6.57
N LEU A 13 3.09 2.28 -5.45
CA LEU A 13 3.51 1.76 -4.16
C LEU A 13 3.51 0.24 -4.16
N ARG A 14 2.44 -0.35 -4.67
CA ARG A 14 2.32 -1.81 -4.74
C ARG A 14 3.45 -2.41 -5.56
N GLU A 15 3.74 -1.81 -6.71
CA GLU A 15 4.81 -2.30 -7.58
C GLU A 15 6.17 -2.17 -6.91
N ARG A 16 6.39 -1.05 -6.24
CA ARG A 16 7.65 -0.83 -5.55
C ARG A 16 7.85 -1.83 -4.42
N LEU A 17 6.80 -2.09 -3.65
CA LEU A 17 6.87 -3.04 -2.55
C LEU A 17 7.04 -4.46 -3.06
N ALA A 18 6.37 -4.81 -4.15
CA ALA A 18 6.54 -6.13 -4.74
C ALA A 18 7.98 -6.37 -5.16
N SER A 19 8.63 -5.34 -5.69
CA SER A 19 10.02 -5.42 -6.08
C SER A 19 10.94 -5.50 -4.86
N LYS A 20 10.65 -4.71 -3.84
CA LYS A 20 11.48 -4.65 -2.63
C LYS A 20 11.38 -5.95 -1.84
N TYR A 21 10.20 -6.54 -1.78
CA TYR A 21 9.97 -7.78 -1.06
C TYR A 21 9.79 -8.93 -2.04
N ALA A 22 10.82 -9.15 -2.86
CA ALA A 22 10.75 -10.13 -3.94
C ALA A 22 10.52 -11.56 -3.44
N GLU A 23 10.87 -11.83 -2.18
CA GLU A 23 10.66 -13.15 -1.60
C GLU A 23 9.20 -13.41 -1.22
N ILE A 24 8.40 -12.35 -1.13
CA ILE A 24 6.99 -12.48 -0.81
C ILE A 24 6.20 -12.49 -2.10
N PRO A 25 5.26 -13.42 -2.26
CA PRO A 25 4.46 -13.47 -3.50
C PRO A 25 3.78 -12.14 -3.77
N PRO A 26 3.77 -11.70 -5.04
CA PRO A 26 3.15 -10.41 -5.37
C PRO A 26 1.69 -10.31 -4.96
N GLU A 27 0.96 -11.43 -4.99
CA GLU A 27 -0.44 -11.41 -4.55
C GLU A 27 -0.56 -11.05 -3.09
N ARG A 28 0.39 -11.48 -2.26
CA ARG A 28 0.35 -11.14 -0.84
C ARG A 28 0.64 -9.67 -0.62
N VAL A 29 1.60 -9.14 -1.37
CA VAL A 29 1.89 -7.71 -1.30
C VAL A 29 0.67 -6.91 -1.74
N SER A 30 0.05 -7.33 -2.84
CA SER A 30 -1.13 -6.65 -3.35
C SER A 30 -2.28 -6.69 -2.35
N ALA A 31 -2.51 -7.85 -1.73
CA ALA A 31 -3.56 -7.99 -0.73
C ALA A 31 -3.29 -7.09 0.47
N ALA A 32 -2.05 -7.04 0.93
CA ALA A 32 -1.68 -6.20 2.07
C ALA A 32 -1.93 -4.73 1.76
N VAL A 33 -1.57 -4.30 0.56
CA VAL A 33 -1.78 -2.92 0.14
C VAL A 33 -3.28 -2.62 0.10
N GLN A 34 -4.08 -3.52 -0.44
CA GLN A 34 -5.51 -3.31 -0.54
C GLN A 34 -6.16 -3.21 0.83
N VAL A 35 -5.78 -4.10 1.74
CA VAL A 35 -6.33 -4.09 3.09
C VAL A 35 -5.94 -2.80 3.82
N ALA A 36 -4.68 -2.42 3.71
CA ALA A 36 -4.21 -1.19 4.35
C ALA A 36 -4.91 0.03 3.76
N HIS A 37 -5.05 0.06 2.43
CA HIS A 37 -5.71 1.18 1.77
C HIS A 37 -7.17 1.29 2.24
N ALA A 38 -7.84 0.16 2.39
CA ALA A 38 -9.24 0.17 2.85
C ALA A 38 -9.34 0.73 4.27
N ARG A 39 -8.36 0.46 5.11
CA ARG A 39 -8.36 0.97 6.48
C ARG A 39 -8.28 2.50 6.52
N PHE A 40 -7.59 3.08 5.55
CA PHE A 40 -7.43 4.54 5.50
C PHE A 40 -8.43 5.19 4.55
N ASP A 41 -9.38 4.43 4.04
CA ASP A 41 -10.35 4.94 3.08
C ASP A 41 -11.20 6.06 3.67
N GLN A 42 -11.46 6.00 4.96
CA GLN A 42 -12.27 7.02 5.64
C GLN A 42 -11.43 8.11 6.30
N SER A 43 -10.13 8.09 6.08
CA SER A 43 -9.27 9.11 6.66
C SER A 43 -9.57 10.48 6.05
N PRO A 44 -9.67 11.53 6.86
CA PRO A 44 -9.88 12.88 6.33
C PRO A 44 -8.65 13.45 5.65
N ILE A 45 -7.48 12.87 5.91
CA ILE A 45 -6.23 13.37 5.36
C ILE A 45 -5.84 12.52 4.16
N ARG A 46 -6.42 12.85 2.99
CA ARG A 46 -6.20 12.03 1.80
C ARG A 46 -4.78 12.17 1.23
N ASP A 47 -4.16 13.32 1.44
CA ASP A 47 -2.84 13.57 0.87
C ASP A 47 -1.78 12.60 1.42
N PHE A 48 -1.98 12.14 2.65
CA PHE A 48 -1.01 11.27 3.29
C PHE A 48 -1.40 9.80 3.25
N VAL A 49 -2.52 9.47 2.62
CA VAL A 49 -2.99 8.07 2.59
C VAL A 49 -1.95 7.14 1.97
N PRO A 50 -1.34 7.47 0.80
CA PRO A 50 -0.34 6.56 0.25
C PRO A 50 0.84 6.32 1.20
N LEU A 51 1.28 7.36 1.90
CA LEU A 51 2.38 7.22 2.85
C LEU A 51 1.98 6.34 4.03
N LEU A 52 0.76 6.54 4.55
CA LEU A 52 0.26 5.74 5.67
C LEU A 52 0.10 4.28 5.26
N VAL A 53 -0.39 4.04 4.05
CA VAL A 53 -0.52 2.69 3.52
C VAL A 53 0.87 2.04 3.43
N GLU A 54 1.83 2.76 2.91
CA GLU A 54 3.18 2.23 2.76
C GLU A 54 3.76 1.82 4.11
N ARG A 55 3.64 2.68 5.12
CA ARG A 55 4.19 2.38 6.44
C ARG A 55 3.52 1.16 7.04
N ARG A 56 2.22 1.07 6.89
CA ARG A 56 1.47 -0.06 7.43
C ARG A 56 1.86 -1.36 6.76
N VAL A 57 1.93 -1.34 5.44
CA VAL A 57 2.27 -2.55 4.68
C VAL A 57 3.69 -2.98 4.97
N ARG A 58 4.62 -2.05 5.05
CA ARG A 58 6.01 -2.39 5.35
C ARG A 58 6.13 -3.05 6.73
N ALA A 59 5.38 -2.56 7.69
CA ALA A 59 5.39 -3.17 9.01
C ALA A 59 4.83 -4.59 8.97
N GLU A 60 3.75 -4.79 8.22
CA GLU A 60 3.15 -6.12 8.10
C GLU A 60 4.05 -7.09 7.36
N LEU A 61 4.67 -6.63 6.28
CA LEU A 61 5.55 -7.50 5.50
C LEU A 61 6.82 -7.85 6.26
N ALA A 62 7.34 -6.90 7.02
CA ALA A 62 8.52 -7.17 7.84
C ALA A 62 8.21 -8.22 8.90
N ASP A 63 7.01 -8.16 9.46
CA ASP A 63 6.60 -9.12 10.47
C ASP A 63 6.37 -10.51 9.87
N ALA A 64 5.97 -10.54 8.60
CA ALA A 64 5.70 -11.80 7.90
C ALA A 64 6.99 -12.53 7.53
N GLN A 65 8.10 -11.82 7.46
CA GLN A 65 9.39 -12.45 7.16
C GLN A 65 9.93 -13.10 8.41
#